data_ff0038ca5bc0a5aaa857505057652b43
#
_entry.id   ff0038ca5bc0a5aaa857505057652b43
#
_cell.length_a   1.000
_cell.length_b   1.000
_cell.length_c   1.000
_cell.angle_alpha   90.00
_cell.angle_beta   90.00
_cell.angle_gamma   90.00
#
_symmetry.space_group_name_H-M   'P 1'
#
loop_
_entity.id
_entity.type
_entity.pdbx_description
1 polymer ?
#
loop_
_entity_poly.entity_id
_entity_poly.type
_entity_poly.pdbx_seq_one_letter_code
_entity_poly.pdbx_strand_id
1 'polypeptide(L)'
;LQNKRVAVIGIGVSNQPLIELLLSREISVTACDKKSREALGSLAEKLESQGCRLHLGERYLQGLDQDVIFRTPGMRPDLPELTAAVARGSQLTSEMEVFFEVCPCKKIAVTGSDGKTTTTTIIAQLLKAAGKTVHLGGNIGHPLLAETGGMRPEDIAVLELSSFQLMTMAHSPHIAVVTNLAPNHLDVHRDFAEYISAKENIFTHQTREDIAIFNADNSITAE
;
A
#
# COMPACT_ATOMS: atom_id res chain seq x y z
N LEU A 1 -3.47 -12.78 -11.37
CA LEU A 1 -2.73 -11.95 -12.36
C LEU A 1 -2.17 -12.77 -13.54
N GLN A 2 -2.43 -14.11 -13.59
CA GLN A 2 -1.97 -14.91 -14.73
C GLN A 2 -2.51 -14.34 -16.06
N ASN A 3 -1.65 -14.30 -17.07
CA ASN A 3 -1.94 -13.73 -18.40
C ASN A 3 -2.28 -12.22 -18.42
N LYS A 4 -2.00 -11.47 -17.36
CA LYS A 4 -2.16 -10.02 -17.30
C LYS A 4 -0.81 -9.32 -17.51
N ARG A 5 -0.84 -8.19 -18.22
CA ARG A 5 0.28 -7.25 -18.29
C ARG A 5 0.19 -6.33 -17.10
N VAL A 6 1.27 -6.21 -16.35
CA VAL A 6 1.30 -5.44 -15.10
C VAL A 6 2.28 -4.29 -15.23
N ALA A 7 1.85 -3.08 -14.86
CA ALA A 7 2.75 -1.96 -14.60
C ALA A 7 2.96 -1.79 -13.09
N VAL A 8 4.20 -1.53 -12.68
CA VAL A 8 4.53 -1.14 -11.30
C VAL A 8 5.17 0.23 -11.34
N ILE A 9 4.52 1.23 -10.74
CA ILE A 9 4.97 2.62 -10.76
C ILE A 9 5.77 2.92 -9.51
N GLY A 10 7.01 3.38 -9.71
CA GLY A 10 8.02 3.62 -8.68
C GLY A 10 8.88 2.39 -8.39
N ILE A 11 10.15 2.44 -8.78
CA ILE A 11 11.16 1.40 -8.51
C ILE A 11 11.88 1.74 -7.20
N GLY A 12 11.10 2.00 -6.15
CA GLY A 12 11.60 2.26 -4.81
C GLY A 12 11.64 1.01 -3.94
N VAL A 13 12.14 1.16 -2.72
CA VAL A 13 12.28 0.08 -1.73
C VAL A 13 10.96 -0.68 -1.52
N SER A 14 9.83 0.02 -1.54
CA SER A 14 8.52 -0.59 -1.33
C SER A 14 8.06 -1.50 -2.47
N ASN A 15 8.41 -1.18 -3.72
CA ASN A 15 7.90 -1.90 -4.89
C ASN A 15 8.91 -2.90 -5.50
N GLN A 16 10.18 -2.87 -5.09
CA GLN A 16 11.16 -3.86 -5.58
C GLN A 16 10.75 -5.30 -5.23
N PRO A 17 10.36 -5.63 -3.98
CA PRO A 17 9.90 -6.99 -3.65
C PRO A 17 8.65 -7.40 -4.44
N LEU A 18 7.75 -6.46 -4.72
CA LEU A 18 6.57 -6.70 -5.56
C LEU A 18 6.98 -7.05 -7.00
N ILE A 19 7.90 -6.28 -7.60
CA ILE A 19 8.39 -6.54 -8.97
C ILE A 19 9.02 -7.94 -9.02
N GLU A 20 9.91 -8.26 -8.08
CA GLU A 20 10.58 -9.56 -7.99
C GLU A 20 9.57 -10.71 -7.81
N LEU A 21 8.56 -10.53 -6.95
CA LEU A 21 7.47 -11.51 -6.78
C LEU A 21 6.72 -11.75 -8.08
N LEU A 22 6.33 -10.69 -8.79
CA LEU A 22 5.58 -10.80 -10.05
C LEU A 22 6.42 -11.50 -11.12
N LEU A 23 7.69 -11.15 -11.26
CA LEU A 23 8.60 -11.79 -12.20
C LEU A 23 8.84 -13.27 -11.89
N SER A 24 8.98 -13.62 -10.59
CA SER A 24 9.11 -15.02 -10.16
C SER A 24 7.86 -15.88 -10.43
N ARG A 25 6.73 -15.24 -10.67
CA ARG A 25 5.46 -15.87 -11.08
C ARG A 25 5.22 -15.81 -12.58
N GLU A 26 6.25 -15.49 -13.37
CA GLU A 26 6.22 -15.39 -14.84
C GLU A 26 5.18 -14.37 -15.36
N ILE A 27 4.89 -13.33 -14.56
CA ILE A 27 3.99 -12.25 -14.94
C ILE A 27 4.76 -11.23 -15.77
N SER A 28 4.17 -10.76 -16.87
CA SER A 28 4.75 -9.70 -17.71
C SER A 28 4.72 -8.35 -16.98
N VAL A 29 5.88 -7.88 -16.52
CA VAL A 29 6.02 -6.65 -15.73
C VAL A 29 6.69 -5.54 -16.54
N THR A 30 6.10 -4.34 -16.47
CA THR A 30 6.72 -3.08 -16.86
C THR A 30 6.92 -2.23 -15.60
N ALA A 31 8.17 -1.99 -15.22
CA ALA A 31 8.49 -1.10 -14.10
C ALA A 31 8.69 0.33 -14.60
N CYS A 32 7.95 1.27 -14.03
CA CYS A 32 7.89 2.67 -14.44
C CYS A 32 8.50 3.55 -13.36
N ASP A 33 9.46 4.41 -13.69
CA ASP A 33 10.06 5.34 -12.71
C ASP A 33 10.50 6.65 -13.38
N LYS A 34 10.37 7.76 -12.64
CA LYS A 34 10.85 9.07 -13.07
C LYS A 34 12.38 9.11 -13.23
N LYS A 35 13.09 8.27 -12.50
CA LYS A 35 14.55 8.15 -12.60
C LYS A 35 14.97 7.67 -13.98
N SER A 36 16.14 8.16 -14.42
CA SER A 36 16.77 7.62 -15.63
C SER A 36 17.39 6.24 -15.38
N ARG A 37 17.76 5.55 -16.45
CA ARG A 37 18.47 4.27 -16.39
C ARG A 37 19.79 4.40 -15.63
N GLU A 38 20.53 5.49 -15.88
CA GLU A 38 21.80 5.78 -15.21
C GLU A 38 21.62 5.99 -13.71
N ALA A 39 20.52 6.66 -13.31
CA ALA A 39 20.21 6.87 -11.91
C ALA A 39 19.77 5.60 -11.17
N LEU A 40 19.24 4.60 -11.87
CA LEU A 40 18.96 3.27 -11.33
C LEU A 40 20.18 2.36 -11.29
N GLY A 41 21.17 2.59 -12.17
CA GLY A 41 22.43 1.85 -12.21
C GLY A 41 22.24 0.34 -12.36
N SER A 42 22.93 -0.44 -11.53
CA SER A 42 22.87 -1.91 -11.55
C SER A 42 21.47 -2.50 -11.27
N LEU A 43 20.59 -1.74 -10.64
CA LEU A 43 19.21 -2.19 -10.43
C LEU A 43 18.44 -2.31 -11.75
N ALA A 44 18.67 -1.38 -12.68
CA ALA A 44 18.05 -1.46 -14.01
C ALA A 44 18.50 -2.73 -14.74
N GLU A 45 19.81 -3.03 -14.74
CA GLU A 45 20.38 -4.23 -15.36
C GLU A 45 19.83 -5.52 -14.72
N LYS A 46 19.73 -5.55 -13.39
CA LYS A 46 19.15 -6.67 -12.64
C LYS A 46 17.72 -6.93 -13.09
N LEU A 47 16.87 -5.91 -13.10
CA LEU A 47 15.46 -6.06 -13.46
C LEU A 47 15.27 -6.50 -14.92
N GLU A 48 16.03 -5.93 -15.85
CA GLU A 48 15.99 -6.33 -17.26
C GLU A 48 16.47 -7.77 -17.47
N SER A 49 17.53 -8.20 -16.77
CA SER A 49 18.01 -9.58 -16.84
C SER A 49 16.97 -10.60 -16.34
N GLN A 50 16.05 -10.17 -15.49
CA GLN A 50 14.91 -10.95 -15.00
C GLN A 50 13.68 -10.88 -15.93
N GLY A 51 13.77 -10.19 -17.07
CA GLY A 51 12.68 -10.06 -18.03
C GLY A 51 11.73 -8.88 -17.78
N CYS A 52 12.05 -7.99 -16.84
CA CYS A 52 11.28 -6.78 -16.61
C CYS A 52 11.49 -5.77 -17.74
N ARG A 53 10.41 -5.17 -18.24
CA ARG A 53 10.50 -4.00 -19.12
C ARG A 53 10.64 -2.74 -18.27
N LEU A 54 11.46 -1.79 -18.70
CA LEU A 54 11.64 -0.51 -18.01
C LEU A 54 11.02 0.63 -18.83
N HIS A 55 10.22 1.47 -18.18
CA HIS A 55 9.68 2.71 -18.74
C HIS A 55 10.11 3.87 -17.82
N LEU A 56 11.17 4.56 -18.19
CA LEU A 56 11.93 5.45 -17.32
C LEU A 56 11.96 6.90 -17.80
N GLY A 57 12.30 7.81 -16.87
CA GLY A 57 12.49 9.23 -17.14
C GLY A 57 11.19 10.02 -17.10
N GLU A 58 11.22 11.25 -17.59
CA GLU A 58 10.12 12.23 -17.46
C GLU A 58 8.75 11.76 -18.01
N ARG A 59 8.77 10.83 -18.94
CA ARG A 59 7.55 10.31 -19.60
C ARG A 59 7.08 8.96 -19.08
N TYR A 60 7.56 8.53 -17.91
CA TYR A 60 7.33 7.19 -17.35
C TYR A 60 5.85 6.81 -17.11
N LEU A 61 4.94 7.77 -17.13
CA LEU A 61 3.49 7.54 -17.03
C LEU A 61 2.76 7.60 -18.38
N GLN A 62 3.45 8.00 -19.46
CA GLN A 62 2.80 8.14 -20.76
C GLN A 62 2.54 6.78 -21.40
N GLY A 63 1.36 6.62 -22.00
CA GLY A 63 1.03 5.42 -22.78
C GLY A 63 0.83 4.15 -21.94
N LEU A 64 0.55 4.26 -20.65
CA LEU A 64 0.21 3.11 -19.80
C LEU A 64 -1.00 2.36 -20.38
N ASP A 65 -0.81 1.11 -20.81
CA ASP A 65 -1.81 0.26 -21.45
C ASP A 65 -1.90 -1.14 -20.81
N GLN A 66 -1.26 -1.31 -19.64
CA GLN A 66 -1.26 -2.55 -18.91
C GLN A 66 -2.62 -2.83 -18.27
N ASP A 67 -2.95 -4.11 -18.12
CA ASP A 67 -4.23 -4.55 -17.58
C ASP A 67 -4.37 -4.21 -16.09
N VAL A 68 -3.24 -4.23 -15.35
CA VAL A 68 -3.17 -3.87 -13.92
C VAL A 68 -2.01 -2.92 -13.69
N ILE A 69 -2.26 -1.86 -12.96
CA ILE A 69 -1.27 -0.82 -12.63
C ILE A 69 -1.16 -0.71 -11.12
N PHE A 70 0.00 -1.08 -10.58
CA PHE A 70 0.35 -0.84 -9.18
C PHE A 70 0.94 0.55 -9.04
N ARG A 71 0.25 1.43 -8.32
CA ARG A 71 0.80 2.76 -7.99
C ARG A 71 1.61 2.75 -6.71
N THR A 72 2.61 3.61 -6.61
CA THR A 72 3.27 3.90 -5.33
C THR A 72 2.31 4.72 -4.44
N PRO A 73 2.28 4.47 -3.11
CA PRO A 73 1.31 5.13 -2.22
C PRO A 73 1.31 6.66 -2.29
N GLY A 74 2.48 7.31 -2.35
CA GLY A 74 2.60 8.78 -2.42
C GLY A 74 2.13 9.41 -3.73
N MET A 75 1.77 8.60 -4.74
CA MET A 75 1.25 9.09 -6.01
C MET A 75 -0.27 9.25 -5.92
N ARG A 76 -0.79 10.41 -6.30
CA ARG A 76 -2.24 10.64 -6.40
C ARG A 76 -2.86 9.72 -7.44
N PRO A 77 -4.03 9.10 -7.15
CA PRO A 77 -4.71 8.20 -8.09
C PRO A 77 -5.39 8.93 -9.25
N ASP A 78 -5.65 10.24 -9.10
CA ASP A 78 -6.36 11.08 -10.05
C ASP A 78 -5.44 11.82 -11.05
N LEU A 79 -4.19 11.40 -11.20
CA LEU A 79 -3.31 11.90 -12.25
C LEU A 79 -3.93 11.63 -13.64
N PRO A 80 -3.82 12.57 -14.60
CA PRO A 80 -4.42 12.42 -15.92
C PRO A 80 -4.04 11.13 -16.64
N GLU A 81 -2.79 10.71 -16.53
CA GLU A 81 -2.28 9.48 -17.14
C GLU A 81 -2.91 8.21 -16.54
N LEU A 82 -3.08 8.18 -15.21
CA LEU A 82 -3.72 7.07 -14.50
C LEU A 82 -5.22 7.03 -14.80
N THR A 83 -5.88 8.18 -14.74
CA THR A 83 -7.30 8.30 -15.09
C THR A 83 -7.57 7.84 -16.52
N ALA A 84 -6.71 8.25 -17.46
CA ALA A 84 -6.80 7.83 -18.85
C ALA A 84 -6.57 6.31 -19.02
N ALA A 85 -5.65 5.70 -18.26
CA ALA A 85 -5.42 4.26 -18.28
C ALA A 85 -6.64 3.50 -17.73
N VAL A 86 -7.20 3.94 -16.60
CA VAL A 86 -8.43 3.37 -16.03
C VAL A 86 -9.61 3.48 -16.99
N ALA A 87 -9.77 4.63 -17.67
CA ALA A 87 -10.82 4.80 -18.68
C ALA A 87 -10.65 3.85 -19.89
N ARG A 88 -9.44 3.34 -20.16
CA ARG A 88 -9.17 2.31 -21.17
C ARG A 88 -9.34 0.88 -20.66
N GLY A 89 -9.68 0.69 -19.38
CA GLY A 89 -9.95 -0.60 -18.77
C GLY A 89 -8.82 -1.15 -17.88
N SER A 90 -7.76 -0.38 -17.62
CA SER A 90 -6.73 -0.76 -16.64
C SER A 90 -7.30 -0.74 -15.22
N GLN A 91 -6.97 -1.76 -14.42
CA GLN A 91 -7.24 -1.77 -12.99
C GLN A 91 -6.12 -1.06 -12.26
N LEU A 92 -6.43 0.02 -11.54
CA LEU A 92 -5.48 0.70 -10.66
C LEU A 92 -5.53 0.08 -9.26
N THR A 93 -4.38 -0.25 -8.70
CA THR A 93 -4.25 -0.84 -7.35
C THR A 93 -2.93 -0.45 -6.69
N SER A 94 -2.67 -0.95 -5.51
CA SER A 94 -1.42 -0.82 -4.78
C SER A 94 -0.99 -2.15 -4.15
N GLU A 95 0.25 -2.23 -3.71
CA GLU A 95 0.77 -3.39 -2.99
C GLU A 95 -0.07 -3.71 -1.76
N MET A 96 -0.47 -2.69 -1.00
CA MET A 96 -1.25 -2.83 0.22
C MET A 96 -2.70 -3.28 -0.04
N GLU A 97 -3.34 -2.79 -1.11
CA GLU A 97 -4.69 -3.23 -1.48
C GLU A 97 -4.69 -4.72 -1.82
N VAL A 98 -3.74 -5.17 -2.65
CA VAL A 98 -3.61 -6.60 -2.98
C VAL A 98 -3.22 -7.43 -1.74
N PHE A 99 -2.37 -6.90 -0.86
CA PHE A 99 -2.08 -7.55 0.42
C PHE A 99 -3.36 -7.80 1.24
N PHE A 100 -4.25 -6.82 1.33
CA PHE A 100 -5.53 -6.98 2.05
C PHE A 100 -6.43 -8.07 1.45
N GLU A 101 -6.41 -8.24 0.12
CA GLU A 101 -7.19 -9.26 -0.58
C GLU A 101 -6.65 -10.69 -0.35
N VAL A 102 -5.31 -10.86 -0.34
CA VAL A 102 -4.70 -12.20 -0.34
C VAL A 102 -4.17 -12.66 0.99
N CYS A 103 -3.99 -11.77 1.97
CA CYS A 103 -3.47 -12.09 3.30
C CYS A 103 -4.47 -12.93 4.09
N PRO A 104 -4.14 -14.18 4.47
CA PRO A 104 -5.03 -15.06 5.22
C PRO A 104 -5.20 -14.66 6.68
N CYS A 105 -4.30 -13.81 7.22
CA CYS A 105 -4.24 -13.48 8.63
C CYS A 105 -5.33 -12.49 9.04
N LYS A 106 -5.68 -12.49 10.33
CA LYS A 106 -6.36 -11.33 10.93
C LYS A 106 -5.47 -10.10 10.84
N LYS A 107 -6.06 -8.97 10.45
CA LYS A 107 -5.37 -7.70 10.25
C LYS A 107 -5.74 -6.73 11.36
N ILE A 108 -4.73 -6.13 11.98
CA ILE A 108 -4.84 -4.98 12.89
C ILE A 108 -4.13 -3.83 12.20
N ALA A 109 -4.81 -2.73 11.93
CA ALA A 109 -4.18 -1.60 11.27
C ALA A 109 -4.35 -0.31 12.08
N VAL A 110 -3.29 0.50 12.07
CA VAL A 110 -3.19 1.76 12.81
C VAL A 110 -2.99 2.89 11.82
N THR A 111 -3.82 3.92 11.93
CA THR A 111 -3.64 5.20 11.24
C THR A 111 -3.75 6.38 12.22
N GLY A 112 -3.53 7.58 11.73
CA GLY A 112 -3.61 8.83 12.47
C GLY A 112 -2.61 9.86 11.94
N SER A 113 -2.62 11.06 12.48
CA SER A 113 -1.60 12.06 12.15
C SER A 113 -0.30 11.74 12.86
N ASP A 114 -0.34 11.49 14.16
CA ASP A 114 0.82 11.19 15.01
C ASP A 114 0.63 9.89 15.78
N GLY A 115 1.71 9.32 16.30
CA GLY A 115 1.71 8.14 17.16
C GLY A 115 1.49 6.79 16.45
N LYS A 116 1.29 6.76 15.13
CA LYS A 116 1.08 5.53 14.36
C LYS A 116 2.17 4.48 14.62
N THR A 117 3.42 4.83 14.36
CA THR A 117 4.58 3.92 14.47
C THR A 117 4.72 3.36 15.88
N THR A 118 4.59 4.22 16.89
CA THR A 118 4.67 3.82 18.30
C THR A 118 3.56 2.83 18.64
N THR A 119 2.31 3.16 18.30
CA THR A 119 1.15 2.32 18.59
C THR A 119 1.24 0.98 17.87
N THR A 120 1.59 0.98 16.57
CA THR A 120 1.75 -0.23 15.77
C THR A 120 2.83 -1.14 16.34
N THR A 121 3.98 -0.55 16.73
CA THR A 121 5.10 -1.29 17.32
C THR A 121 4.74 -1.90 18.68
N ILE A 122 4.04 -1.14 19.54
CA ILE A 122 3.60 -1.63 20.85
C ILE A 122 2.62 -2.81 20.67
N ILE A 123 1.61 -2.69 19.80
CA ILE A 123 0.67 -3.78 19.51
C ILE A 123 1.42 -5.02 19.04
N ALA A 124 2.35 -4.88 18.11
CA ALA A 124 3.13 -6.01 17.60
C ALA A 124 3.97 -6.68 18.70
N GLN A 125 4.61 -5.89 19.57
CA GLN A 125 5.41 -6.42 20.68
C GLN A 125 4.56 -7.16 21.73
N LEU A 126 3.40 -6.59 22.09
CA LEU A 126 2.48 -7.22 23.04
C LEU A 126 1.95 -8.56 22.51
N LEU A 127 1.59 -8.62 21.24
CA LEU A 127 1.14 -9.86 20.60
C LEU A 127 2.25 -10.93 20.53
N LYS A 128 3.48 -10.51 20.20
CA LYS A 128 4.65 -11.40 20.22
C LYS A 128 4.94 -11.93 21.64
N ALA A 129 4.87 -11.06 22.65
CA ALA A 129 5.02 -11.46 24.06
C ALA A 129 3.91 -12.44 24.53
N ALA A 130 2.72 -12.32 23.92
CA ALA A 130 1.61 -13.27 24.12
C ALA A 130 1.74 -14.57 23.28
N GLY A 131 2.88 -14.82 22.65
CA GLY A 131 3.16 -16.03 21.89
C GLY A 131 2.53 -16.10 20.50
N LYS A 132 2.08 -14.95 19.95
CA LYS A 132 1.52 -14.90 18.58
C LYS A 132 2.61 -14.72 17.54
N THR A 133 2.43 -15.33 16.36
CA THR A 133 3.21 -15.02 15.17
C THR A 133 2.68 -13.72 14.58
N VAL A 134 3.56 -12.71 14.45
CA VAL A 134 3.17 -11.36 14.03
C VAL A 134 3.99 -10.92 12.83
N HIS A 135 3.28 -10.52 11.77
CA HIS A 135 3.82 -9.88 10.57
C HIS A 135 3.61 -8.37 10.67
N LEU A 136 4.70 -7.62 10.79
CA LEU A 136 4.67 -6.16 10.97
C LEU A 136 5.06 -5.47 9.67
N GLY A 137 4.22 -4.56 9.18
CA GLY A 137 4.51 -3.83 7.94
C GLY A 137 3.57 -2.67 7.65
N GLY A 138 3.41 -2.36 6.36
CA GLY A 138 2.65 -1.22 5.88
C GLY A 138 3.55 -0.02 5.57
N ASN A 139 3.28 1.14 6.16
CA ASN A 139 4.09 2.35 6.00
C ASN A 139 5.43 2.28 6.77
N ILE A 140 5.64 1.23 7.55
CA ILE A 140 6.87 0.92 8.30
C ILE A 140 7.33 -0.49 7.97
N GLY A 141 8.60 -0.77 8.25
CA GLY A 141 9.18 -2.10 8.01
C GLY A 141 9.40 -2.37 6.53
N HIS A 142 8.89 -3.49 6.06
CA HIS A 142 9.03 -3.95 4.67
C HIS A 142 7.67 -4.32 4.05
N PRO A 143 7.57 -4.36 2.71
CA PRO A 143 6.35 -4.76 2.03
C PRO A 143 5.99 -6.21 2.33
N LEU A 144 4.75 -6.46 2.72
CA LEU A 144 4.33 -7.78 3.20
C LEU A 144 3.73 -8.68 2.11
N LEU A 145 3.34 -8.14 0.97
CA LEU A 145 2.67 -8.91 -0.09
C LEU A 145 3.54 -10.09 -0.57
N ALA A 146 4.85 -9.89 -0.68
CA ALA A 146 5.78 -10.94 -1.09
C ALA A 146 5.89 -12.10 -0.07
N GLU A 147 5.51 -11.86 1.19
CA GLU A 147 5.60 -12.83 2.28
C GLU A 147 4.31 -13.61 2.52
N THR A 148 3.20 -13.22 1.87
CA THR A 148 1.87 -13.82 2.10
C THR A 148 1.82 -15.32 1.89
N GLY A 149 2.67 -15.87 1.02
CA GLY A 149 2.78 -17.32 0.80
C GLY A 149 3.25 -18.13 2.02
N GLY A 150 3.90 -17.47 2.99
CA GLY A 150 4.33 -18.09 4.26
C GLY A 150 3.42 -17.79 5.45
N MET A 151 2.41 -16.93 5.28
CA MET A 151 1.50 -16.54 6.34
C MET A 151 0.38 -17.57 6.54
N ARG A 152 -0.07 -17.73 7.77
CA ARG A 152 -1.12 -18.68 8.17
C ARG A 152 -2.34 -17.94 8.72
N PRO A 153 -3.55 -18.54 8.66
CA PRO A 153 -4.77 -17.91 9.19
C PRO A 153 -4.71 -17.58 10.70
N GLU A 154 -3.92 -18.30 11.47
CA GLU A 154 -3.72 -18.08 12.90
C GLU A 154 -2.71 -16.99 13.25
N ASP A 155 -1.92 -16.51 12.27
CA ASP A 155 -1.00 -15.40 12.42
C ASP A 155 -1.75 -14.06 12.48
N ILE A 156 -1.06 -13.00 12.84
CA ILE A 156 -1.64 -11.65 12.91
C ILE A 156 -0.77 -10.71 12.10
N ALA A 157 -1.37 -10.00 11.14
CA ALA A 157 -0.74 -8.87 10.45
C ALA A 157 -1.03 -7.58 11.21
N VAL A 158 0.02 -6.88 11.64
CA VAL A 158 -0.07 -5.56 12.31
C VAL A 158 0.52 -4.51 11.38
N LEU A 159 -0.30 -3.55 10.98
CA LEU A 159 -0.03 -2.65 9.87
C LEU A 159 -0.07 -1.19 10.30
N GLU A 160 0.93 -0.42 9.91
CA GLU A 160 0.82 1.04 9.89
C GLU A 160 0.29 1.48 8.53
N LEU A 161 -0.78 2.28 8.49
CA LEU A 161 -1.33 2.78 7.24
C LEU A 161 -1.30 4.31 7.18
N SER A 162 -0.69 4.83 6.12
CA SER A 162 -0.71 6.26 5.78
C SER A 162 -2.03 6.65 5.11
N SER A 163 -2.34 7.96 5.08
CA SER A 163 -3.48 8.47 4.31
C SER A 163 -3.36 8.17 2.80
N PHE A 164 -2.13 8.12 2.28
CA PHE A 164 -1.88 7.81 0.87
C PHE A 164 -2.20 6.36 0.51
N GLN A 165 -1.91 5.42 1.42
CA GLN A 165 -2.28 4.01 1.24
C GLN A 165 -3.80 3.83 1.36
N LEU A 166 -4.42 4.53 2.30
CA LEU A 166 -5.86 4.46 2.55
C LEU A 166 -6.72 5.16 1.50
N MET A 167 -6.18 6.12 0.73
CA MET A 167 -6.95 6.98 -0.19
C MET A 167 -7.81 6.19 -1.20
N THR A 168 -7.35 5.02 -1.63
CA THR A 168 -8.09 4.16 -2.58
C THR A 168 -8.45 2.80 -1.98
N MET A 169 -8.19 2.60 -0.68
CA MET A 169 -8.40 1.33 -0.01
C MET A 169 -9.88 0.99 0.05
N ALA A 170 -10.26 -0.13 -0.55
CA ALA A 170 -11.62 -0.68 -0.54
C ALA A 170 -11.80 -1.81 0.48
N HIS A 171 -10.82 -2.01 1.37
CA HIS A 171 -10.82 -3.03 2.41
C HIS A 171 -10.47 -2.41 3.75
N SER A 172 -11.08 -2.90 4.82
CA SER A 172 -10.76 -2.52 6.20
C SER A 172 -10.18 -3.70 6.98
N PRO A 173 -9.31 -3.46 7.99
CA PRO A 173 -8.81 -4.50 8.87
C PRO A 173 -9.89 -4.99 9.84
N HIS A 174 -9.67 -6.16 10.44
CA HIS A 174 -10.54 -6.67 11.52
C HIS A 174 -10.51 -5.79 12.77
N ILE A 175 -9.37 -5.13 13.04
CA ILE A 175 -9.26 -4.13 14.09
C ILE A 175 -8.61 -2.89 13.49
N ALA A 176 -9.34 -1.78 13.46
CA ALA A 176 -8.87 -0.47 13.06
C ALA A 176 -8.57 0.40 14.30
N VAL A 177 -7.43 1.09 14.28
CA VAL A 177 -7.06 2.03 15.35
C VAL A 177 -6.75 3.39 14.73
N VAL A 178 -7.44 4.42 15.19
CA VAL A 178 -7.19 5.82 14.80
C VAL A 178 -6.66 6.58 16.01
N THR A 179 -5.36 6.93 15.97
CA THR A 179 -4.68 7.53 17.13
C THR A 179 -5.08 8.97 17.38
N ASN A 180 -5.12 9.79 16.33
CA ASN A 180 -5.55 11.18 16.34
C ASN A 180 -5.68 11.70 14.91
N LEU A 181 -6.37 12.81 14.74
CA LEU A 181 -6.42 13.56 13.49
C LEU A 181 -6.06 15.04 13.76
N ALA A 182 -5.10 15.54 13.00
CA ALA A 182 -4.67 16.93 12.97
C ALA A 182 -4.22 17.27 11.53
N PRO A 183 -4.28 18.54 11.11
CA PRO A 183 -3.83 18.94 9.77
C PRO A 183 -2.40 18.49 9.49
N ASN A 184 -2.23 17.70 8.44
CA ASN A 184 -0.94 17.16 7.99
C ASN A 184 -1.01 16.83 6.51
N HIS A 185 0.14 16.84 5.79
CA HIS A 185 0.23 16.47 4.37
C HIS A 185 -0.71 17.24 3.43
N LEU A 186 -1.01 18.51 3.75
CA LEU A 186 -1.86 19.38 2.92
C LEU A 186 -1.14 19.88 1.65
N ASP A 187 0.11 19.53 1.46
CA ASP A 187 0.87 19.69 0.23
C ASP A 187 0.52 18.66 -0.85
N VAL A 188 -0.09 17.53 -0.44
CA VAL A 188 -0.49 16.45 -1.35
C VAL A 188 -2.00 16.25 -1.38
N HIS A 189 -2.67 16.26 -0.22
CA HIS A 189 -4.13 16.26 -0.15
C HIS A 189 -4.68 17.63 -0.57
N ARG A 190 -5.81 17.66 -1.26
CA ARG A 190 -6.45 18.90 -1.71
C ARG A 190 -6.81 19.83 -0.54
N ASP A 191 -7.25 19.22 0.54
CA ASP A 191 -7.64 19.88 1.78
C ASP A 191 -7.65 18.90 2.96
N PHE A 192 -7.99 19.39 4.13
CA PHE A 192 -8.06 18.58 5.35
C PHE A 192 -9.23 17.57 5.33
N ALA A 193 -10.31 17.89 4.63
CA ALA A 193 -11.45 16.98 4.50
C ALA A 193 -11.07 15.74 3.68
N GLU A 194 -10.34 15.90 2.56
CA GLU A 194 -9.80 14.77 1.80
C GLU A 194 -8.83 13.92 2.64
N TYR A 195 -8.00 14.55 3.47
CA TYR A 195 -7.10 13.84 4.38
C TYR A 195 -7.85 12.99 5.42
N ILE A 196 -8.91 13.54 6.03
CA ILE A 196 -9.78 12.81 6.95
C ILE A 196 -10.47 11.66 6.20
N SER A 197 -11.13 11.95 5.09
CA SER A 197 -11.86 10.96 4.30
C SER A 197 -10.96 9.81 3.82
N ALA A 198 -9.72 10.10 3.43
CA ALA A 198 -8.76 9.06 3.12
C ALA A 198 -8.50 8.11 4.31
N LYS A 199 -8.40 8.65 5.54
CA LYS A 199 -8.18 7.84 6.74
C LYS A 199 -9.41 7.08 7.20
N GLU A 200 -10.62 7.59 6.94
CA GLU A 200 -11.87 6.91 7.23
C GLU A 200 -11.99 5.56 6.53
N ASN A 201 -11.34 5.37 5.38
CA ASN A 201 -11.30 4.08 4.70
C ASN A 201 -10.70 2.93 5.55
N ILE A 202 -10.01 3.24 6.64
CA ILE A 202 -9.52 2.20 7.55
C ILE A 202 -10.67 1.45 8.25
N PHE A 203 -11.84 2.07 8.43
CA PHE A 203 -13.00 1.46 9.09
C PHE A 203 -14.28 1.45 8.22
N THR A 204 -14.34 2.21 7.15
CA THR A 204 -15.56 2.37 6.32
C THR A 204 -16.08 1.05 5.76
N HIS A 205 -15.20 0.08 5.52
CA HIS A 205 -15.55 -1.24 4.97
C HIS A 205 -15.61 -2.34 6.03
N GLN A 206 -15.61 -1.98 7.33
CA GLN A 206 -15.75 -2.95 8.42
C GLN A 206 -17.18 -3.48 8.51
N THR A 207 -17.31 -4.69 9.01
CA THR A 207 -18.55 -5.37 9.32
C THR A 207 -18.87 -5.27 10.82
N ARG A 208 -19.98 -5.83 11.25
CA ARG A 208 -20.35 -5.87 12.69
C ARG A 208 -19.45 -6.77 13.55
N GLU A 209 -18.65 -7.62 12.93
CA GLU A 209 -17.72 -8.51 13.61
C GLU A 209 -16.35 -7.86 13.82
N ASP A 210 -16.11 -6.70 13.17
CA ASP A 210 -14.86 -5.96 13.22
C ASP A 210 -14.91 -4.88 14.32
N ILE A 211 -13.75 -4.35 14.69
CA ILE A 211 -13.61 -3.40 15.78
C ILE A 211 -12.93 -2.13 15.30
N ALA A 212 -13.51 -0.98 15.58
CA ALA A 212 -12.87 0.32 15.42
C ALA A 212 -12.56 0.93 16.79
N ILE A 213 -11.33 1.42 16.97
CA ILE A 213 -10.83 2.03 18.20
C ILE A 213 -10.42 3.47 17.89
N PHE A 214 -11.03 4.43 18.55
CA PHE A 214 -10.79 5.85 18.38
C PHE A 214 -10.27 6.49 19.66
N ASN A 215 -9.44 7.51 19.51
CA ASN A 215 -8.98 8.32 20.64
C ASN A 215 -10.07 9.32 21.05
N ALA A 216 -10.67 9.11 22.22
CA ALA A 216 -11.72 9.97 22.76
C ALA A 216 -11.24 11.38 23.19
N ASP A 217 -9.92 11.57 23.36
CA ASP A 217 -9.35 12.88 23.73
C ASP A 217 -9.04 13.77 22.52
N ASN A 218 -9.18 13.24 21.30
CA ASN A 218 -9.03 14.02 20.06
C ASN A 218 -10.41 14.43 19.54
N SER A 219 -10.67 15.73 19.43
CA SER A 219 -11.98 16.29 19.07
C SER A 219 -12.54 15.79 17.75
N ILE A 220 -11.67 15.43 16.79
CA ILE A 220 -12.11 14.97 15.47
C ILE A 220 -12.45 13.47 15.48
N THR A 221 -11.74 12.68 16.26
CA THR A 221 -12.00 11.23 16.36
C THR A 221 -13.09 10.88 17.40
N ALA A 222 -13.50 11.85 18.23
CA ALA A 222 -14.54 11.69 19.23
C ALA A 222 -15.97 11.98 18.69
N GLU A 223 -16.07 12.61 17.52
CA GLU A 223 -17.33 12.86 16.78
C GLU A 223 -17.68 11.65 15.89
#